data_ed17c4b830b02e35a7a99f2633046f40
#
_entry.id   ed17c4b830b02e35a7a99f2633046f40
#
_cell.length_a   1.000
_cell.length_b   1.000
_cell.length_c   1.000
_cell.angle_alpha   90.00
_cell.angle_beta   90.00
_cell.angle_gamma   90.00
#
_symmetry.space_group_name_H-M   'P 1'
#
loop_
_entity.id
_entity.type
_entity.pdbx_description
1 polymer ?
#
loop_
_entity_poly.entity_id
_entity_poly.type
_entity_poly.pdbx_seq_one_letter_code
_entity_poly.pdbx_strand_id
1 'polypeptide(L)'
;MWRKDGMGEFYTYLPPFTVPGYEANEVQCHVPPFSTCNPDYGNSIGRGAFNFTDGQRGTVAMRVLLNDAGEANGEIELWYNGESVISLGGLIIRDSDEGRLRGLMMQTFFGGKGTKTDTYTL
;
A
#
# COMPACT_ATOMS: atom_id res chain seq x y z
N MET A 1 1.70 -0.70 5.82
CA MET A 1 3.07 -0.54 6.37
C MET A 1 3.14 0.75 7.17
N TRP A 2 4.10 0.91 8.09
CA TRP A 2 4.34 2.17 8.81
C TRP A 2 5.80 2.56 8.75
N ARG A 3 6.05 3.85 8.91
CA ARG A 3 7.36 4.49 8.87
C ARG A 3 7.74 5.02 10.24
N LYS A 4 8.87 5.73 10.31
CA LYS A 4 9.29 6.49 11.48
C LYS A 4 8.13 7.35 12.00
N ASP A 5 8.03 7.51 13.31
CA ASP A 5 6.99 8.28 14.01
C ASP A 5 5.56 7.73 13.79
N GLY A 6 5.43 6.43 13.46
CA GLY A 6 4.15 5.76 13.32
C GLY A 6 3.37 6.08 12.05
N MET A 7 3.91 6.86 11.11
CA MET A 7 3.21 7.21 9.86
C MET A 7 2.81 5.97 9.08
N GLY A 8 1.49 5.77 8.91
CA GLY A 8 0.93 4.68 8.12
C GLY A 8 0.91 4.98 6.64
N GLU A 9 0.97 3.93 5.83
CA GLU A 9 0.89 4.00 4.37
C GLU A 9 0.36 2.69 3.80
N PHE A 10 -0.18 2.75 2.60
CA PHE A 10 -0.33 1.59 1.74
C PHE A 10 0.97 1.44 0.92
N TYR A 11 1.49 0.23 0.81
CA TYR A 11 2.70 -0.02 0.02
C TYR A 11 2.42 -1.10 -1.02
N THR A 12 2.64 -0.79 -2.29
CA THR A 12 2.32 -1.67 -3.40
C THR A 12 3.53 -2.01 -4.26
N TYR A 13 3.45 -3.15 -4.91
CA TYR A 13 4.37 -3.60 -5.97
C TYR A 13 3.61 -3.83 -7.28
N LEU A 14 2.64 -2.97 -7.58
CA LEU A 14 1.95 -3.02 -8.86
C LEU A 14 2.91 -2.69 -10.01
N PRO A 15 2.62 -3.17 -11.23
CA PRO A 15 3.43 -2.85 -12.39
C PRO A 15 3.67 -1.35 -12.50
N PRO A 16 4.94 -0.93 -12.76
CA PRO A 16 5.27 0.49 -12.86
C PRO A 16 4.52 1.16 -14.01
N PHE A 17 4.00 2.37 -13.77
CA PHE A 17 3.28 3.15 -14.78
C PHE A 17 4.16 3.54 -15.99
N THR A 18 5.48 3.44 -15.85
CA THR A 18 6.46 3.66 -16.93
C THR A 18 6.54 2.49 -17.92
N VAL A 19 5.91 1.36 -17.59
CA VAL A 19 5.83 0.19 -18.48
C VAL A 19 4.61 0.35 -19.38
N PRO A 20 4.74 0.21 -20.73
CA PRO A 20 3.62 0.31 -21.64
C PRO A 20 2.45 -0.60 -21.25
N GLY A 21 1.24 -0.03 -21.19
CA GLY A 21 0.02 -0.72 -20.79
C GLY A 21 -0.34 -0.56 -19.31
N TYR A 22 0.52 0.06 -18.48
CA TYR A 22 0.28 0.28 -17.05
C TYR A 22 0.26 1.76 -16.65
N GLU A 23 0.12 2.66 -17.61
CA GLU A 23 0.14 4.11 -17.41
C GLU A 23 -0.90 4.56 -16.37
N ALA A 24 -2.05 3.87 -16.31
CA ALA A 24 -3.09 4.14 -15.34
C ALA A 24 -2.62 4.03 -13.88
N ASN A 25 -1.60 3.21 -13.61
CA ASN A 25 -1.05 3.04 -12.27
C ASN A 25 -0.33 4.28 -11.73
N GLU A 26 -0.12 5.32 -12.55
CA GLU A 26 0.42 6.61 -12.10
C GLU A 26 -0.44 7.27 -11.01
N VAL A 27 -1.73 6.97 -10.96
CA VAL A 27 -2.65 7.48 -9.93
C VAL A 27 -2.15 7.25 -8.51
N GLN A 28 -1.39 6.17 -8.29
CA GLN A 28 -0.80 5.84 -6.99
C GLN A 28 0.19 6.90 -6.49
N CYS A 29 0.84 7.61 -7.40
CA CYS A 29 1.91 8.55 -7.09
C CYS A 29 1.38 9.90 -6.55
N HIS A 30 0.07 10.11 -6.62
CA HIS A 30 -0.57 11.39 -6.33
C HIS A 30 -1.55 11.36 -5.16
N VAL A 31 -1.64 10.25 -4.43
CA VAL A 31 -2.53 10.11 -3.27
C VAL A 31 -1.99 10.95 -2.09
N PRO A 32 -2.80 11.89 -1.53
CA PRO A 32 -2.38 12.68 -0.38
C PRO A 32 -2.29 11.87 0.91
N PRO A 33 -1.61 12.36 1.96
CA PRO A 33 -0.82 13.61 1.99
C PRO A 33 0.52 13.52 1.27
N PHE A 34 1.09 12.32 1.14
CA PHE A 34 2.35 12.09 0.45
C PHE A 34 2.36 10.71 -0.22
N SER A 35 2.72 10.67 -1.49
CA SER A 35 2.98 9.42 -2.21
C SER A 35 4.24 9.53 -3.04
N THR A 36 4.90 8.41 -3.26
CA THR A 36 6.05 8.32 -4.15
C THR A 36 6.09 6.94 -4.81
N CYS A 37 6.31 6.94 -6.10
CA CYS A 37 6.51 5.74 -6.89
C CYS A 37 8.00 5.53 -7.15
N ASN A 38 8.45 4.31 -6.94
CA ASN A 38 9.81 3.91 -7.23
C ASN A 38 9.79 2.60 -8.01
N PRO A 39 10.32 2.58 -9.24
CA PRO A 39 10.28 1.40 -10.09
C PRO A 39 11.10 0.22 -9.52
N ASP A 40 12.09 0.50 -8.67
CA ASP A 40 12.98 -0.52 -8.13
C ASP A 40 12.48 -1.10 -6.80
N TYR A 41 11.76 -0.29 -6.00
CA TYR A 41 11.41 -0.65 -4.61
C TYR A 41 9.91 -0.72 -4.34
N GLY A 42 9.07 -0.27 -5.26
CA GLY A 42 7.62 -0.21 -5.09
C GLY A 42 7.10 1.18 -4.67
N ASN A 43 5.79 1.26 -4.49
CA ASN A 43 5.08 2.52 -4.35
C ASN A 43 4.60 2.74 -2.91
N SER A 44 4.98 3.87 -2.33
CA SER A 44 4.47 4.34 -1.05
C SER A 44 3.28 5.26 -1.30
N ILE A 45 2.11 4.91 -0.78
CA ILE A 45 0.84 5.55 -1.11
C ILE A 45 0.22 6.11 0.17
N GLY A 46 -0.11 7.41 0.15
CA GLY A 46 -0.78 8.09 1.25
C GLY A 46 -0.01 8.06 2.56
N ARG A 47 1.32 8.15 2.52
CA ARG A 47 2.15 8.16 3.74
C ARG A 47 1.75 9.31 4.66
N GLY A 48 1.43 8.97 5.91
CA GLY A 48 0.97 9.94 6.90
C GLY A 48 -0.54 10.21 6.85
N ALA A 49 -1.32 9.49 6.02
CA ALA A 49 -2.77 9.57 6.03
C ALA A 49 -3.36 9.11 7.38
N PHE A 50 -2.63 8.30 8.12
CA PHE A 50 -2.92 7.92 9.51
C PHE A 50 -1.63 7.65 10.26
N ASN A 51 -1.71 7.64 11.60
CA ASN A 51 -0.56 7.37 12.45
C ASN A 51 -0.89 6.31 13.49
N PHE A 52 0.04 5.38 13.69
CA PHE A 52 0.04 4.49 14.84
C PHE A 52 0.66 5.24 16.03
N THR A 53 -0.03 5.23 17.16
CA THR A 53 0.42 5.88 18.39
C THR A 53 0.84 4.81 19.41
N ASP A 54 1.99 5.01 20.03
CA ASP A 54 2.51 4.09 21.03
C ASP A 54 1.52 3.88 22.17
N GLY A 55 1.36 2.63 22.59
CA GLY A 55 0.47 2.25 23.68
C GLY A 55 -1.02 2.30 23.34
N GLN A 56 -1.38 2.64 22.10
CA GLN A 56 -2.78 2.66 21.66
C GLN A 56 -3.07 1.49 20.72
N ARG A 57 -4.27 0.94 20.83
CA ARG A 57 -4.76 -0.06 19.87
C ARG A 57 -5.31 0.66 18.64
N GLY A 58 -4.80 0.26 17.46
CA GLY A 58 -5.34 0.69 16.15
C GLY A 58 -5.95 -0.50 15.42
N THR A 59 -7.06 -0.28 14.74
CA THR A 59 -7.70 -1.26 13.85
C THR A 59 -7.48 -0.83 12.41
N VAL A 60 -6.92 -1.74 11.60
CA VAL A 60 -6.72 -1.54 10.16
C VAL A 60 -7.63 -2.50 9.41
N ALA A 61 -8.40 -1.97 8.45
CA ALA A 61 -9.12 -2.78 7.47
C ALA A 61 -8.65 -2.41 6.06
N MET A 62 -8.64 -3.38 5.17
CA MET A 62 -8.15 -3.24 3.81
C MET A 62 -9.09 -3.95 2.84
N ARG A 63 -9.41 -3.27 1.73
CA ARG A 63 -10.14 -3.84 0.60
C ARG A 63 -9.26 -3.73 -0.65
N VAL A 64 -9.21 -4.80 -1.42
CA VAL A 64 -8.60 -4.81 -2.75
C VAL A 64 -9.63 -5.41 -3.72
N LEU A 65 -9.99 -4.66 -4.75
CA LEU A 65 -10.79 -5.12 -5.88
C LEU A 65 -9.87 -5.27 -7.09
N LEU A 66 -9.74 -6.50 -7.59
CA LEU A 66 -8.98 -6.76 -8.80
C LEU A 66 -9.70 -6.13 -10.00
N ASN A 67 -8.91 -5.57 -10.92
CA ASN A 67 -9.44 -5.07 -12.19
C ASN A 67 -9.95 -6.21 -13.08
N ASP A 68 -10.86 -5.90 -13.98
CA ASP A 68 -11.18 -6.76 -15.13
C ASP A 68 -9.97 -6.79 -16.07
N ALA A 69 -9.71 -7.95 -16.67
CA ALA A 69 -8.56 -8.08 -17.56
C ALA A 69 -8.64 -7.09 -18.73
N GLY A 70 -7.61 -6.27 -18.89
CA GLY A 70 -7.55 -5.24 -19.92
C GLY A 70 -8.18 -3.89 -19.52
N GLU A 71 -8.79 -3.77 -18.33
CA GLU A 71 -9.43 -2.54 -17.85
C GLU A 71 -8.69 -1.96 -16.64
N ALA A 72 -8.60 -0.64 -16.58
CA ALA A 72 -8.04 0.08 -15.44
C ALA A 72 -9.15 0.42 -14.43
N ASN A 73 -9.75 -0.59 -13.80
CA ASN A 73 -10.86 -0.44 -12.86
C ASN A 73 -10.62 -1.12 -11.51
N GLY A 74 -9.40 -1.51 -11.23
CA GLY A 74 -9.02 -2.03 -9.91
C GLY A 74 -9.06 -0.96 -8.83
N GLU A 75 -9.34 -1.37 -7.60
CA GLU A 75 -9.47 -0.46 -6.46
C GLU A 75 -8.72 -0.98 -5.25
N ILE A 76 -8.18 -0.05 -4.46
CA ILE A 76 -7.70 -0.33 -3.10
C ILE A 76 -8.24 0.70 -2.14
N GLU A 77 -8.60 0.25 -0.94
CA GLU A 77 -9.07 1.12 0.13
C GLU A 77 -8.55 0.63 1.48
N LEU A 78 -8.16 1.56 2.32
CA LEU A 78 -7.66 1.31 3.67
C LEU A 78 -8.42 2.17 4.67
N TRP A 79 -8.89 1.53 5.73
CA TRP A 79 -9.52 2.18 6.87
C TRP A 79 -8.64 2.06 8.10
N TYR A 80 -8.56 3.12 8.86
CA TYR A 80 -7.95 3.16 10.17
C TYR A 80 -8.96 3.60 11.21
N ASN A 81 -9.19 2.76 12.23
CA ASN A 81 -10.21 2.97 13.25
C ASN A 81 -11.62 3.27 12.69
N GLY A 82 -11.96 2.61 11.58
CA GLY A 82 -13.27 2.74 10.94
C GLY A 82 -13.41 3.91 9.96
N GLU A 83 -12.39 4.76 9.83
CA GLU A 83 -12.35 5.87 8.88
C GLU A 83 -11.56 5.50 7.63
N SER A 84 -12.09 5.78 6.43
CA SER A 84 -11.38 5.60 5.16
C SER A 84 -10.28 6.65 5.05
N VAL A 85 -9.02 6.21 5.05
CA VAL A 85 -7.86 7.09 5.09
C VAL A 85 -7.07 7.09 3.78
N ILE A 86 -7.16 6.02 3.01
CA ILE A 86 -6.58 5.91 1.66
C ILE A 86 -7.60 5.21 0.79
N SER A 87 -7.99 5.83 -0.33
CA SER A 87 -8.88 5.25 -1.32
C SER A 87 -8.45 5.67 -2.71
N LEU A 88 -8.25 4.70 -3.59
CA LEU A 88 -7.95 4.96 -4.99
C LEU A 88 -8.49 3.86 -5.89
N GLY A 89 -8.88 4.25 -7.09
CA GLY A 89 -9.34 3.37 -8.16
C GLY A 89 -8.59 3.64 -9.46
N GLY A 90 -8.99 2.99 -10.52
CA GLY A 90 -8.35 3.14 -11.82
C GLY A 90 -7.04 2.36 -11.93
N LEU A 91 -6.89 1.29 -11.16
CA LEU A 91 -5.66 0.50 -11.11
C LEU A 91 -5.69 -0.70 -12.05
N ILE A 92 -4.52 -1.06 -12.56
CA ILE A 92 -4.24 -2.33 -13.20
C ILE A 92 -3.42 -3.17 -12.23
N ILE A 93 -4.08 -4.12 -11.56
CA ILE A 93 -3.51 -4.99 -10.53
C ILE A 93 -3.11 -6.33 -11.12
N ARG A 94 -3.81 -6.76 -12.17
CA ARG A 94 -3.58 -8.03 -12.88
C ARG A 94 -3.70 -7.86 -14.38
N ASP A 95 -3.03 -8.73 -15.14
CA ASP A 95 -3.04 -8.74 -16.61
C ASP A 95 -4.12 -9.62 -17.20
N SER A 96 -4.51 -10.65 -16.44
CA SER A 96 -5.44 -11.67 -16.88
C SER A 96 -6.36 -12.11 -15.77
N ASP A 97 -7.44 -12.80 -16.12
CA ASP A 97 -8.39 -13.35 -15.16
C ASP A 97 -7.83 -14.51 -14.33
N GLU A 98 -6.63 -14.99 -14.66
CA GLU A 98 -5.91 -15.97 -13.85
C GLU A 98 -5.22 -15.35 -12.64
N GLY A 99 -4.92 -14.05 -12.69
CA GLY A 99 -4.39 -13.28 -11.56
C GLY A 99 -5.40 -13.25 -10.41
N ARG A 100 -5.01 -13.70 -9.22
CA ARG A 100 -5.88 -13.84 -8.06
C ARG A 100 -5.20 -13.40 -6.78
N LEU A 101 -5.98 -12.88 -5.83
CA LEU A 101 -5.54 -12.77 -4.45
C LEU A 101 -5.51 -14.19 -3.84
N ARG A 102 -4.34 -14.61 -3.37
CA ARG A 102 -4.12 -15.98 -2.88
C ARG A 102 -4.12 -16.09 -1.36
N GLY A 103 -4.18 -14.98 -0.65
CA GLY A 103 -4.19 -14.99 0.80
C GLY A 103 -3.67 -13.70 1.42
N LEU A 104 -3.54 -13.74 2.73
CA LEU A 104 -2.99 -12.67 3.56
C LEU A 104 -1.78 -13.23 4.31
N MET A 105 -0.70 -12.45 4.31
CA MET A 105 0.47 -12.71 5.15
C MET A 105 0.69 -11.52 6.06
N MET A 106 0.76 -11.76 7.38
CA MET A 106 1.08 -10.74 8.35
C MET A 106 2.53 -10.91 8.82
N GLN A 107 3.29 -9.84 8.76
CA GLN A 107 4.67 -9.81 9.23
C GLN A 107 4.93 -8.56 10.07
N THR A 108 5.70 -8.73 11.13
CA THR A 108 6.29 -7.63 11.89
C THR A 108 7.81 -7.74 11.81
N PHE A 109 8.45 -6.77 11.21
CA PHE A 109 9.92 -6.74 11.08
C PHE A 109 10.41 -5.30 10.94
N PHE A 110 11.68 -5.10 11.29
CA PHE A 110 12.37 -3.86 10.98
C PHE A 110 13.02 -3.97 9.61
N GLY A 111 12.62 -3.09 8.70
CA GLY A 111 13.18 -2.99 7.36
C GLY A 111 14.06 -1.75 7.19
N GLY A 112 14.72 -1.66 6.05
CA GLY A 112 15.58 -0.53 5.68
C GLY A 112 17.06 -0.77 5.95
N LYS A 113 17.88 0.26 5.70
CA LYS A 113 19.34 0.22 5.86
C LYS A 113 19.79 0.57 7.30
N GLY A 114 18.99 0.27 8.29
CA GLY A 114 19.30 0.55 9.69
C GLY A 114 20.10 -0.59 10.35
N THR A 115 21.09 -0.24 11.15
CA THR A 115 21.88 -1.18 11.97
C THR A 115 21.31 -1.36 13.38
N LYS A 116 20.08 -0.98 13.64
CA LYS A 116 19.45 -1.14 14.95
C LYS A 116 18.71 -2.47 15.03
N THR A 117 19.27 -3.38 15.76
CA THR A 117 18.56 -4.52 16.31
C THR A 117 18.04 -4.13 17.69
N ASP A 118 16.85 -3.57 17.76
CA ASP A 118 16.17 -3.47 19.04
C ASP A 118 15.54 -4.84 19.33
N THR A 119 15.98 -5.45 20.41
CA THR A 119 15.43 -6.73 20.86
C THR A 119 14.14 -6.43 21.62
N TYR A 120 12.99 -6.88 21.08
CA TYR A 120 11.74 -6.85 21.81
C TYR A 120 11.62 -8.11 22.67
N THR A 121 11.41 -7.90 23.94
CA THR A 121 10.91 -8.97 24.82
C THR A 121 9.40 -8.89 24.81
N LEU A 122 8.74 -9.93 24.33
CA LEU A 122 7.30 -10.11 24.42
C LEU A 122 6.91 -10.50 25.84
#